data_f76b82ef9885e22fb1241a867330b234
#
_entry.id   f76b82ef9885e22fb1241a867330b234
#
_cell.length_a   1.000
_cell.length_b   1.000
_cell.length_c   1.000
_cell.angle_alpha   90.00
_cell.angle_beta   90.00
_cell.angle_gamma   90.00
#
_symmetry.space_group_name_H-M   'P 1'
#
loop_
_entity.id
_entity.type
_entity.pdbx_description
1 polymer ?
#
loop_
_entity_poly.entity_id
_entity_poly.type
_entity_poly.pdbx_seq_one_letter_code
_entity_poly.pdbx_strand_id
1 'polypeptide(L)'
;MSHLFFAFNLLLVSAVLGLNCNAAEKPAHQFSDWSFGPTVFGDPVDMDKTKGSVVVVEYWGVRCPPCIASLPHLAKLDKRYKDDGLIIIGAESQGSSKQQMEPLLKKAKVNYTITQGARGPITVSGIPRALVFNRAGNLIYDGHPAGRTFDSAIKKALKEKDPTENASTETPPSKDSALIQQQSWTNSDGKTIRAAVLKADDSTVTFRLPNGRSIQYPLDQLSEESQSTIQEALK
;
A
#
# COMPACT_ATOMS: atom_id res chain seq x y z
N MET A 1 -39.09 74.15 2.77
CA MET A 1 -38.66 73.52 4.03
C MET A 1 -38.27 72.11 3.70
N SER A 2 -36.97 71.88 3.69
CA SER A 2 -36.33 70.69 3.12
C SER A 2 -35.92 69.77 4.28
N HIS A 3 -36.31 68.50 4.26
CA HIS A 3 -35.76 67.51 5.17
C HIS A 3 -35.05 66.41 4.36
N LEU A 4 -33.74 66.49 4.42
CA LEU A 4 -32.80 65.57 3.83
C LEU A 4 -32.63 64.39 4.78
N PHE A 5 -33.07 63.16 4.40
CA PHE A 5 -32.79 61.94 5.14
C PHE A 5 -31.57 61.25 4.53
N PHE A 6 -30.47 61.27 5.25
CA PHE A 6 -29.26 60.51 4.96
C PHE A 6 -29.49 59.07 5.41
N ALA A 7 -29.64 58.14 4.47
CA ALA A 7 -29.62 56.72 4.74
C ALA A 7 -28.19 56.22 4.76
N PHE A 8 -27.70 55.81 5.94
CA PHE A 8 -26.39 55.21 6.15
C PHE A 8 -26.49 53.71 5.84
N ASN A 9 -25.95 53.33 4.69
CA ASN A 9 -25.97 51.95 4.21
C ASN A 9 -24.75 51.19 4.78
N LEU A 10 -24.98 50.41 5.86
CA LEU A 10 -23.96 49.60 6.51
C LEU A 10 -23.79 48.28 5.76
N LEU A 11 -22.80 48.23 4.86
CA LEU A 11 -22.40 47.00 4.15
C LEU A 11 -21.69 46.05 5.15
N LEU A 12 -22.43 45.04 5.61
CA LEU A 12 -21.87 43.89 6.32
C LEU A 12 -21.17 42.98 5.29
N VAL A 13 -19.84 43.08 5.23
CA VAL A 13 -19.00 42.12 4.52
C VAL A 13 -18.85 40.90 5.40
N SER A 14 -19.68 39.89 5.15
CA SER A 14 -19.52 38.55 5.75
C SER A 14 -18.37 37.83 5.06
N ALA A 15 -17.19 37.85 5.68
CA ALA A 15 -16.07 37.01 5.29
C ALA A 15 -16.41 35.55 5.65
N VAL A 16 -16.92 34.80 4.67
CA VAL A 16 -17.04 33.35 4.75
C VAL A 16 -15.63 32.77 4.59
N LEU A 17 -14.96 32.48 5.72
CA LEU A 17 -13.80 31.58 5.70
C LEU A 17 -14.28 30.18 5.30
N GLY A 18 -14.17 29.87 4.01
CA GLY A 18 -14.32 28.53 3.51
C GLY A 18 -13.17 27.65 4.02
N LEU A 19 -13.41 26.91 5.10
CA LEU A 19 -12.57 25.78 5.46
C LEU A 19 -12.76 24.72 4.37
N ASN A 20 -11.92 24.76 3.35
CA ASN A 20 -11.73 23.62 2.45
C ASN A 20 -11.04 22.49 3.25
N CYS A 21 -11.81 21.73 4.01
CA CYS A 21 -11.42 20.37 4.40
C CYS A 21 -11.37 19.54 3.10
N ASN A 22 -10.24 19.51 2.45
CA ASN A 22 -9.91 18.52 1.45
C ASN A 22 -9.70 17.19 2.20
N ALA A 23 -10.79 16.55 2.63
CA ALA A 23 -10.76 15.17 3.05
C ALA A 23 -10.34 14.41 1.78
N ALA A 24 -9.10 13.96 1.72
CA ALA A 24 -8.65 13.04 0.68
C ALA A 24 -9.61 11.84 0.74
N GLU A 25 -10.51 11.73 -0.24
CA GLU A 25 -11.40 10.58 -0.34
C GLU A 25 -10.52 9.34 -0.33
N LYS A 26 -10.75 8.46 0.67
CA LYS A 26 -10.09 7.17 0.72
C LYS A 26 -10.39 6.47 -0.63
N PRO A 27 -9.39 6.06 -1.40
CA PRO A 27 -9.62 5.40 -2.68
C PRO A 27 -10.55 4.21 -2.48
N ALA A 28 -11.49 4.02 -3.40
CA ALA A 28 -12.60 3.08 -3.26
C ALA A 28 -12.17 1.64 -2.96
N HIS A 29 -10.92 1.24 -3.35
CA HIS A 29 -10.37 -0.10 -3.15
C HIS A 29 -8.87 -0.06 -2.87
N GLN A 30 -8.45 -0.73 -1.79
CA GLN A 30 -7.07 -0.89 -1.38
C GLN A 30 -6.60 -2.33 -1.63
N PHE A 31 -5.35 -2.54 -2.02
CA PHE A 31 -4.79 -3.88 -2.16
C PHE A 31 -4.91 -4.70 -0.86
N SER A 32 -4.84 -4.07 0.30
CA SER A 32 -5.05 -4.69 1.61
C SER A 32 -6.42 -5.32 1.81
N ASP A 33 -7.40 -4.96 0.98
CA ASP A 33 -8.75 -5.54 1.02
C ASP A 33 -8.83 -6.90 0.29
N TRP A 34 -7.73 -7.34 -0.36
CA TRP A 34 -7.63 -8.62 -1.05
C TRP A 34 -7.05 -9.71 -0.16
N SER A 35 -7.55 -10.92 -0.34
CA SER A 35 -7.01 -12.15 0.22
C SER A 35 -6.80 -13.18 -0.90
N PHE A 36 -5.79 -14.02 -0.74
CA PHE A 36 -5.37 -14.98 -1.75
C PHE A 36 -5.53 -16.40 -1.26
N GLY A 37 -5.94 -17.29 -2.14
CA GLY A 37 -5.95 -18.72 -1.88
C GLY A 37 -4.53 -19.31 -1.79
N PRO A 38 -4.40 -20.63 -1.56
CA PRO A 38 -3.11 -21.29 -1.50
C PRO A 38 -2.24 -21.00 -2.73
N THR A 39 -0.96 -20.75 -2.52
CA THR A 39 0.03 -20.61 -3.60
C THR A 39 0.29 -21.98 -4.23
N VAL A 40 0.21 -22.05 -5.56
CA VAL A 40 0.44 -23.26 -6.34
C VAL A 40 1.73 -23.20 -7.16
N PHE A 41 2.24 -22.00 -7.41
CA PHE A 41 3.49 -21.76 -8.12
C PHE A 41 4.11 -20.45 -7.63
N GLY A 42 5.45 -20.36 -7.61
CA GLY A 42 6.20 -19.19 -7.11
C GLY A 42 6.22 -19.11 -5.58
N ASP A 43 6.59 -17.94 -5.07
CA ASP A 43 6.66 -17.68 -3.64
C ASP A 43 5.26 -17.37 -3.05
N PRO A 44 5.00 -17.69 -1.78
CA PRO A 44 3.76 -17.29 -1.11
C PRO A 44 3.55 -15.80 -1.13
N VAL A 45 2.28 -15.36 -1.28
CA VAL A 45 1.94 -13.95 -1.19
C VAL A 45 2.16 -13.48 0.24
N ASP A 46 3.10 -12.56 0.41
CA ASP A 46 3.40 -11.89 1.67
C ASP A 46 2.94 -10.44 1.57
N MET A 47 1.84 -10.10 2.24
CA MET A 47 1.24 -8.78 2.18
C MET A 47 2.18 -7.66 2.68
N ASP A 48 3.09 -7.97 3.61
CA ASP A 48 4.07 -6.98 4.08
C ASP A 48 5.12 -6.66 3.01
N LYS A 49 5.52 -7.64 2.20
CA LYS A 49 6.45 -7.43 1.09
C LYS A 49 5.84 -6.69 -0.09
N THR A 50 4.50 -6.60 -0.18
CA THR A 50 3.84 -5.84 -1.24
C THR A 50 3.75 -4.34 -0.96
N LYS A 51 4.02 -3.92 0.29
CA LYS A 51 4.00 -2.48 0.66
C LYS A 51 5.08 -1.71 -0.10
N GLY A 52 4.69 -0.57 -0.69
CA GLY A 52 5.57 0.23 -1.54
C GLY A 52 5.81 -0.33 -2.94
N SER A 53 5.19 -1.47 -3.28
CA SER A 53 5.28 -2.09 -4.60
C SER A 53 4.06 -1.76 -5.47
N VAL A 54 4.25 -1.81 -6.79
CA VAL A 54 3.13 -1.84 -7.74
C VAL A 54 2.67 -3.28 -7.86
N VAL A 55 1.40 -3.55 -7.55
CA VAL A 55 0.87 -4.92 -7.55
C VAL A 55 -0.13 -5.11 -8.67
N VAL A 56 0.02 -6.20 -9.42
CA VAL A 56 -0.94 -6.67 -10.42
C VAL A 56 -1.59 -7.94 -9.90
N VAL A 57 -2.92 -7.98 -9.88
CA VAL A 57 -3.70 -9.21 -9.65
C VAL A 57 -4.41 -9.56 -10.96
N GLU A 58 -4.03 -10.67 -11.59
CA GLU A 58 -4.67 -11.17 -12.79
C GLU A 58 -5.55 -12.38 -12.47
N TYR A 59 -6.83 -12.26 -12.77
CA TYR A 59 -7.79 -13.37 -12.70
C TYR A 59 -7.77 -14.12 -14.03
N TRP A 60 -7.43 -15.40 -13.98
CA TRP A 60 -7.25 -16.25 -15.17
C TRP A 60 -7.76 -17.67 -14.94
N GLY A 61 -7.67 -18.52 -15.95
CA GLY A 61 -8.03 -19.93 -15.82
C GLY A 61 -7.53 -20.77 -16.99
N VAL A 62 -7.37 -22.10 -16.73
CA VAL A 62 -6.80 -23.05 -17.71
C VAL A 62 -7.73 -23.31 -18.91
N ARG A 63 -9.03 -23.06 -18.75
CA ARG A 63 -10.04 -23.19 -19.82
C ARG A 63 -10.40 -21.87 -20.47
N CYS A 64 -9.50 -20.89 -20.38
CA CYS A 64 -9.69 -19.55 -20.91
C CYS A 64 -8.58 -19.23 -21.94
N PRO A 65 -8.81 -19.47 -23.25
CA PRO A 65 -7.79 -19.21 -24.27
C PRO A 65 -7.19 -17.81 -24.24
N PRO A 66 -7.97 -16.71 -24.10
CA PRO A 66 -7.39 -15.36 -24.01
C PRO A 66 -6.57 -15.15 -22.74
N CYS A 67 -6.90 -15.85 -21.62
CA CYS A 67 -6.06 -15.81 -20.41
C CYS A 67 -4.70 -16.47 -20.67
N ILE A 68 -4.70 -17.65 -21.29
CA ILE A 68 -3.46 -18.35 -21.62
C ILE A 68 -2.58 -17.51 -22.56
N ALA A 69 -3.20 -16.77 -23.47
CA ALA A 69 -2.50 -15.86 -24.38
C ALA A 69 -1.85 -14.66 -23.66
N SER A 70 -2.38 -14.21 -22.51
CA SER A 70 -1.82 -13.09 -21.73
C SER A 70 -0.62 -13.51 -20.86
N LEU A 71 -0.51 -14.76 -20.43
CA LEU A 71 0.54 -15.24 -19.54
C LEU A 71 1.98 -14.86 -19.99
N PRO A 72 2.37 -15.07 -21.29
CA PRO A 72 3.73 -14.71 -21.73
C PRO A 72 4.00 -13.19 -21.66
N HIS A 73 2.98 -12.37 -21.83
CA HIS A 73 3.10 -10.92 -21.70
C HIS A 73 3.37 -10.52 -20.26
N LEU A 74 2.60 -11.05 -19.31
CA LEU A 74 2.80 -10.83 -17.88
C LEU A 74 4.17 -11.34 -17.40
N ALA A 75 4.60 -12.51 -17.86
CA ALA A 75 5.95 -13.03 -17.56
C ALA A 75 7.07 -12.09 -18.04
N LYS A 76 6.89 -11.43 -19.20
CA LYS A 76 7.85 -10.41 -19.67
C LYS A 76 7.82 -9.15 -18.83
N LEU A 77 6.63 -8.69 -18.40
CA LEU A 77 6.50 -7.53 -17.51
C LEU A 77 7.17 -7.80 -16.16
N ASP A 78 6.90 -8.96 -15.56
CA ASP A 78 7.55 -9.36 -14.31
C ASP A 78 9.07 -9.37 -14.45
N LYS A 79 9.60 -10.10 -15.44
CA LYS A 79 11.05 -10.15 -15.68
C LYS A 79 11.67 -8.76 -15.87
N ARG A 80 10.94 -7.82 -16.46
CA ARG A 80 11.43 -6.48 -16.75
C ARG A 80 11.41 -5.55 -15.56
N TYR A 81 10.38 -5.65 -14.70
CA TYR A 81 10.08 -4.62 -13.71
C TYR A 81 10.05 -5.13 -12.26
N LYS A 82 10.28 -6.42 -11.99
CA LYS A 82 10.33 -6.94 -10.62
C LYS A 82 11.36 -6.22 -9.75
N ASP A 83 12.52 -5.91 -10.31
CA ASP A 83 13.59 -5.20 -9.62
C ASP A 83 13.26 -3.70 -9.43
N ASP A 84 12.30 -3.16 -10.20
CA ASP A 84 11.73 -1.82 -10.04
C ASP A 84 10.52 -1.79 -9.07
N GLY A 85 10.18 -2.92 -8.44
CA GLY A 85 9.11 -3.05 -7.48
C GLY A 85 7.75 -3.43 -8.07
N LEU A 86 7.71 -4.12 -9.23
CA LEU A 86 6.50 -4.76 -9.73
C LEU A 86 6.34 -6.16 -9.11
N ILE A 87 5.14 -6.44 -8.60
CA ILE A 87 4.73 -7.77 -8.13
C ILE A 87 3.51 -8.19 -8.95
N ILE A 88 3.56 -9.38 -9.55
CA ILE A 88 2.42 -9.97 -10.27
C ILE A 88 1.92 -11.20 -9.52
N ILE A 89 0.60 -11.30 -9.36
CA ILE A 89 -0.10 -12.42 -8.73
C ILE A 89 -1.17 -12.88 -9.70
N GLY A 90 -1.03 -14.12 -10.21
CA GLY A 90 -2.05 -14.75 -11.03
C GLY A 90 -3.02 -15.54 -10.14
N ALA A 91 -4.28 -15.14 -10.11
CA ALA A 91 -5.35 -15.78 -9.35
C ALA A 91 -6.15 -16.73 -10.25
N GLU A 92 -5.89 -18.05 -10.19
CA GLU A 92 -6.63 -19.03 -10.95
C GLU A 92 -8.07 -19.11 -10.43
N SER A 93 -9.05 -18.90 -11.31
CA SER A 93 -10.46 -18.67 -10.93
C SER A 93 -11.44 -19.76 -11.41
N GLN A 94 -10.93 -20.87 -11.95
CA GLN A 94 -11.75 -21.98 -12.47
C GLN A 94 -11.65 -23.24 -11.60
N GLY A 95 -10.95 -23.19 -10.46
CA GLY A 95 -10.75 -24.34 -9.56
C GLY A 95 -9.86 -25.43 -10.17
N SER A 96 -8.90 -25.03 -11.00
CA SER A 96 -8.02 -25.98 -11.68
C SER A 96 -6.94 -26.52 -10.74
N SER A 97 -6.55 -27.78 -10.93
CA SER A 97 -5.48 -28.40 -10.16
C SER A 97 -4.09 -27.88 -10.60
N LYS A 98 -3.10 -28.02 -9.71
CA LYS A 98 -1.69 -27.72 -10.04
C LYS A 98 -1.22 -28.43 -11.31
N GLN A 99 -1.59 -29.70 -11.47
CA GLN A 99 -1.23 -30.52 -12.63
C GLN A 99 -1.80 -29.98 -13.95
N GLN A 100 -2.98 -29.36 -13.90
CA GLN A 100 -3.59 -28.71 -15.07
C GLN A 100 -2.92 -27.38 -15.41
N MET A 101 -2.48 -26.64 -14.42
CA MET A 101 -1.83 -25.33 -14.59
C MET A 101 -0.37 -25.46 -15.05
N GLU A 102 0.40 -26.37 -14.46
CA GLU A 102 1.85 -26.46 -14.61
C GLU A 102 2.34 -26.48 -16.07
N PRO A 103 1.77 -27.27 -17.01
CA PRO A 103 2.20 -27.26 -18.40
C PRO A 103 2.03 -25.91 -19.10
N LEU A 104 0.94 -25.18 -18.77
CA LEU A 104 0.66 -23.86 -19.33
C LEU A 104 1.62 -22.82 -18.80
N LEU A 105 1.85 -22.80 -17.48
CA LEU A 105 2.77 -21.90 -16.81
C LEU A 105 4.20 -22.08 -17.33
N LYS A 106 4.66 -23.32 -17.46
CA LYS A 106 5.97 -23.69 -18.02
C LYS A 106 6.11 -23.23 -19.47
N LYS A 107 5.13 -23.51 -20.31
CA LYS A 107 5.11 -23.07 -21.72
C LYS A 107 5.14 -21.55 -21.85
N ALA A 108 4.42 -20.84 -21.01
CA ALA A 108 4.36 -19.38 -21.00
C ALA A 108 5.58 -18.74 -20.30
N LYS A 109 6.48 -19.55 -19.70
CA LYS A 109 7.64 -19.10 -18.90
C LYS A 109 7.23 -18.17 -17.76
N VAL A 110 6.12 -18.49 -17.10
CA VAL A 110 5.65 -17.76 -15.93
C VAL A 110 6.70 -17.85 -14.83
N ASN A 111 7.02 -16.73 -14.22
CA ASN A 111 8.06 -16.53 -13.19
C ASN A 111 7.56 -15.73 -11.98
N TYR A 112 6.26 -15.49 -11.91
CA TYR A 112 5.56 -14.79 -10.85
C TYR A 112 4.61 -15.75 -10.09
N THR A 113 4.09 -15.30 -8.96
CA THR A 113 3.24 -16.11 -8.08
C THR A 113 1.89 -16.43 -8.69
N ILE A 114 1.46 -17.69 -8.56
CA ILE A 114 0.11 -18.16 -8.91
C ILE A 114 -0.58 -18.72 -7.67
N THR A 115 -1.80 -18.26 -7.42
CA THR A 115 -2.66 -18.69 -6.31
C THR A 115 -3.93 -19.37 -6.81
N GLN A 116 -4.56 -20.16 -5.94
CA GLN A 116 -5.91 -20.71 -6.17
C GLN A 116 -6.96 -19.65 -5.83
N GLY A 117 -7.11 -18.68 -6.73
CA GLY A 117 -8.05 -17.57 -6.61
C GLY A 117 -7.54 -16.42 -5.75
N ALA A 118 -8.29 -15.33 -5.83
CA ALA A 118 -8.21 -14.17 -4.95
C ALA A 118 -9.62 -13.67 -4.67
N ARG A 119 -9.81 -13.05 -3.50
CA ARG A 119 -11.08 -12.44 -3.07
C ARG A 119 -10.81 -11.00 -2.66
N GLY A 120 -11.70 -10.11 -3.05
CA GLY A 120 -11.65 -8.69 -2.73
C GLY A 120 -13.03 -8.06 -2.88
N PRO A 121 -13.15 -6.75 -2.67
CA PRO A 121 -14.43 -6.05 -2.72
C PRO A 121 -15.02 -5.95 -4.13
N ILE A 122 -14.24 -6.26 -5.18
CA ILE A 122 -14.71 -6.24 -6.57
C ILE A 122 -15.11 -7.64 -7.01
N THR A 123 -16.37 -7.78 -7.47
CA THR A 123 -16.83 -9.02 -8.08
C THR A 123 -16.25 -9.16 -9.50
N VAL A 124 -15.51 -10.24 -9.74
CA VAL A 124 -14.97 -10.57 -11.06
C VAL A 124 -15.97 -11.41 -11.81
N SER A 125 -16.66 -10.81 -12.78
CA SER A 125 -17.70 -11.47 -13.60
C SER A 125 -17.17 -12.17 -14.85
N GLY A 126 -15.89 -11.96 -15.20
CA GLY A 126 -15.28 -12.56 -16.40
C GLY A 126 -13.76 -12.52 -16.34
N ILE A 127 -13.13 -13.43 -17.06
CA ILE A 127 -11.67 -13.54 -17.19
C ILE A 127 -11.26 -13.52 -18.68
N PRO A 128 -10.03 -13.04 -19.02
CA PRO A 128 -9.03 -12.49 -18.12
C PRO A 128 -9.41 -11.08 -17.62
N ARG A 129 -9.10 -10.80 -16.36
CA ARG A 129 -9.23 -9.49 -15.76
C ARG A 129 -8.01 -9.18 -14.92
N ALA A 130 -7.46 -7.98 -15.08
CA ALA A 130 -6.31 -7.53 -14.32
C ALA A 130 -6.67 -6.27 -13.53
N LEU A 131 -6.26 -6.26 -12.27
CA LEU A 131 -6.30 -5.11 -11.37
C LEU A 131 -4.87 -4.64 -11.16
N VAL A 132 -4.62 -3.32 -11.22
CA VAL A 132 -3.31 -2.75 -10.90
C VAL A 132 -3.45 -1.82 -9.70
N PHE A 133 -2.62 -2.03 -8.72
CA PHE A 133 -2.52 -1.20 -7.52
C PHE A 133 -1.18 -0.45 -7.55
N ASN A 134 -1.22 0.84 -7.26
CA ASN A 134 0.00 1.66 -7.17
C ASN A 134 0.76 1.38 -5.86
N ARG A 135 1.90 2.04 -5.66
CA ARG A 135 2.77 1.87 -4.47
C ARG A 135 2.06 2.18 -3.15
N ALA A 136 1.05 3.07 -3.17
CA ALA A 136 0.20 3.36 -2.01
C ALA A 136 -0.90 2.31 -1.76
N GLY A 137 -0.97 1.26 -2.60
CA GLY A 137 -1.99 0.22 -2.52
C GLY A 137 -3.33 0.60 -3.16
N ASN A 138 -3.44 1.75 -3.81
CA ASN A 138 -4.69 2.22 -4.43
C ASN A 138 -4.91 1.52 -5.77
N LEU A 139 -6.16 1.07 -6.03
CA LEU A 139 -6.54 0.56 -7.34
C LEU A 139 -6.51 1.69 -8.38
N ILE A 140 -5.73 1.50 -9.44
CA ILE A 140 -5.54 2.49 -10.53
C ILE A 140 -5.93 1.95 -11.90
N TYR A 141 -6.13 0.66 -12.03
CA TYR A 141 -6.57 0.01 -13.26
C TYR A 141 -7.43 -1.20 -12.95
N ASP A 142 -8.49 -1.36 -13.71
CA ASP A 142 -9.38 -2.52 -13.69
C ASP A 142 -9.82 -2.80 -15.13
N GLY A 143 -9.38 -3.93 -15.69
CA GLY A 143 -9.67 -4.24 -17.09
C GLY A 143 -8.94 -5.47 -17.63
N HIS A 144 -8.85 -5.57 -18.94
CA HIS A 144 -8.21 -6.68 -19.63
C HIS A 144 -6.67 -6.52 -19.67
N PRO A 145 -5.86 -7.59 -19.36
CA PRO A 145 -4.38 -7.48 -19.32
C PRO A 145 -3.72 -7.18 -20.66
N ALA A 146 -4.45 -7.29 -21.78
CA ALA A 146 -4.01 -6.81 -23.10
C ALA A 146 -4.66 -5.45 -23.48
N GLY A 147 -5.30 -4.76 -22.55
CA GLY A 147 -5.88 -3.43 -22.77
C GLY A 147 -4.79 -2.40 -23.05
N ARG A 148 -5.10 -1.41 -23.92
CA ARG A 148 -4.13 -0.37 -24.34
C ARG A 148 -3.54 0.42 -23.16
N THR A 149 -4.29 0.57 -22.07
CA THR A 149 -3.90 1.36 -20.88
C THR A 149 -3.26 0.53 -19.79
N PHE A 150 -3.29 -0.81 -19.87
CA PHE A 150 -2.75 -1.70 -18.84
C PHE A 150 -1.25 -1.48 -18.58
N ASP A 151 -0.43 -1.63 -19.62
CA ASP A 151 1.03 -1.40 -19.52
C ASP A 151 1.35 0.04 -19.11
N SER A 152 0.54 1.00 -19.57
CA SER A 152 0.73 2.41 -19.23
C SER A 152 0.44 2.69 -17.77
N ALA A 153 -0.58 2.05 -17.17
CA ALA A 153 -0.89 2.16 -15.75
C ALA A 153 0.27 1.63 -14.90
N ILE A 154 0.79 0.43 -15.24
CA ILE A 154 1.95 -0.15 -14.55
C ILE A 154 3.16 0.78 -14.64
N LYS A 155 3.54 1.22 -15.86
CA LYS A 155 4.70 2.08 -16.08
C LYS A 155 4.57 3.43 -15.38
N LYS A 156 3.36 4.00 -15.32
CA LYS A 156 3.08 5.25 -14.60
C LYS A 156 3.28 5.03 -13.10
N ALA A 157 2.67 3.99 -12.54
CA ALA A 157 2.78 3.68 -11.11
C ALA A 157 4.22 3.37 -10.67
N LEU A 158 5.01 2.68 -11.50
CA LEU A 158 6.42 2.41 -11.21
C LEU A 158 7.30 3.68 -11.19
N LYS A 159 6.89 4.75 -11.92
CA LYS A 159 7.58 6.05 -11.89
C LYS A 159 7.16 6.92 -10.71
N GLU A 160 6.03 6.64 -10.08
CA GLU A 160 5.61 7.33 -8.87
C GLU A 160 6.60 7.02 -7.76
N LYS A 161 7.01 8.06 -7.02
CA LYS A 161 7.84 7.85 -5.83
C LYS A 161 7.05 6.97 -4.84
N ASP A 162 7.75 6.08 -4.17
CA ASP A 162 7.18 5.29 -3.09
C ASP A 162 6.61 6.28 -2.05
N PRO A 163 5.30 6.23 -1.71
CA PRO A 163 4.75 7.09 -0.67
C PRO A 163 5.43 6.85 0.68
N THR A 164 6.11 5.72 0.87
CA THR A 164 6.99 5.48 2.02
C THR A 164 8.31 6.25 1.91
N GLU A 165 8.77 6.63 0.70
CA GLU A 165 9.94 7.53 0.53
C GLU A 165 9.63 8.98 0.91
N ASN A 166 8.40 9.48 0.72
CA ASN A 166 8.01 10.82 1.15
C ASN A 166 7.72 10.91 2.67
N ALA A 167 7.52 9.78 3.35
CA ALA A 167 7.66 9.70 4.81
C ALA A 167 9.15 9.63 5.22
N SER A 168 10.08 9.55 4.26
CA SER A 168 11.52 9.38 4.43
C SER A 168 12.35 10.49 3.75
N THR A 169 11.78 11.66 3.43
CA THR A 169 12.59 12.86 3.09
C THR A 169 12.99 13.67 4.33
N GLU A 170 12.92 13.06 5.51
CA GLU A 170 13.99 13.25 6.47
C GLU A 170 15.02 12.13 6.17
N THR A 171 16.22 12.48 5.76
CA THR A 171 17.43 11.67 5.66
C THR A 171 17.36 10.57 6.72
N PRO A 172 17.51 9.25 6.36
CA PRO A 172 17.55 8.24 7.40
C PRO A 172 18.62 8.66 8.39
N PRO A 173 18.26 8.91 9.66
CA PRO A 173 19.26 9.26 10.64
C PRO A 173 20.29 8.15 10.63
N SER A 174 21.56 8.51 10.47
CA SER A 174 22.70 7.60 10.59
C SER A 174 22.49 6.72 11.81
N LYS A 175 23.10 5.53 11.89
CA LYS A 175 22.98 4.63 13.04
C LYS A 175 23.20 5.33 14.39
N ASP A 176 23.80 6.52 14.37
CA ASP A 176 24.15 7.35 15.53
C ASP A 176 23.09 8.41 15.93
N SER A 177 21.95 8.54 15.20
CA SER A 177 20.95 9.59 15.47
C SER A 177 19.64 9.08 16.08
N ALA A 178 19.63 7.91 16.71
CA ALA A 178 18.51 7.50 17.55
C ALA A 178 18.51 8.32 18.85
N LEU A 179 17.35 8.86 19.23
CA LEU A 179 17.16 9.55 20.51
C LEU A 179 17.48 8.62 21.68
N ILE A 180 17.05 7.34 21.57
CA ILE A 180 17.40 6.26 22.48
C ILE A 180 17.81 5.05 21.68
N GLN A 181 18.98 4.47 22.00
CA GLN A 181 19.50 3.27 21.35
C GLN A 181 18.58 2.06 21.55
N GLN A 182 18.81 1.01 20.78
CA GLN A 182 17.96 -0.17 20.75
C GLN A 182 17.90 -0.87 22.10
N GLN A 183 16.71 -0.88 22.72
CA GLN A 183 16.41 -1.58 23.99
C GLN A 183 15.00 -2.18 23.96
N SER A 184 14.58 -2.79 25.07
CA SER A 184 13.24 -3.37 25.22
C SER A 184 12.24 -2.32 25.70
N TRP A 185 11.07 -2.30 25.08
CA TRP A 185 9.95 -1.41 25.42
C TRP A 185 8.72 -2.25 25.70
N THR A 186 8.05 -1.99 26.80
CA THR A 186 6.86 -2.73 27.22
C THR A 186 5.62 -1.85 27.09
N ASN A 187 4.51 -2.41 26.60
CA ASN A 187 3.23 -1.70 26.55
C ASN A 187 2.42 -1.95 27.84
N SER A 188 1.28 -1.26 27.97
CA SER A 188 0.34 -1.39 29.09
C SER A 188 -0.20 -2.82 29.29
N ASP A 189 -0.22 -3.65 28.23
CA ASP A 189 -0.64 -5.07 28.27
C ASP A 189 0.49 -6.02 28.66
N GLY A 190 1.69 -5.52 28.97
CA GLY A 190 2.86 -6.32 29.31
C GLY A 190 3.58 -6.95 28.11
N LYS A 191 3.21 -6.60 26.86
CA LYS A 191 3.91 -7.06 25.66
C LYS A 191 5.17 -6.24 25.43
N THR A 192 6.28 -6.91 25.13
CA THR A 192 7.59 -6.29 24.96
C THR A 192 8.04 -6.35 23.49
N ILE A 193 8.58 -5.24 22.99
CA ILE A 193 9.26 -5.16 21.69
C ILE A 193 10.70 -4.67 21.91
N ARG A 194 11.60 -5.04 21.01
CA ARG A 194 12.97 -4.50 20.95
C ARG A 194 13.07 -3.46 19.83
N ALA A 195 13.39 -2.21 20.17
CA ALA A 195 13.44 -1.12 19.22
C ALA A 195 14.35 0.02 19.70
N ALA A 196 14.80 0.87 18.77
CA ALA A 196 15.38 2.18 19.05
C ALA A 196 14.31 3.26 18.95
N VAL A 197 14.36 4.31 19.77
CA VAL A 197 13.49 5.48 19.62
C VAL A 197 14.16 6.46 18.68
N LEU A 198 13.48 6.80 17.58
CA LEU A 198 13.95 7.79 16.62
C LEU A 198 13.47 9.20 16.97
N LYS A 199 12.21 9.31 17.37
CA LYS A 199 11.53 10.55 17.70
C LYS A 199 10.41 10.27 18.68
N ALA A 200 10.14 11.20 19.57
CA ALA A 200 8.95 11.20 20.41
C ALA A 200 8.43 12.62 20.60
N ASP A 201 7.14 12.74 20.84
CA ASP A 201 6.44 13.95 21.25
C ASP A 201 5.50 13.61 22.43
N ASP A 202 4.69 14.56 22.87
CA ASP A 202 3.82 14.43 24.05
C ASP A 202 2.75 13.31 23.91
N SER A 203 2.52 12.82 22.70
CA SER A 203 1.44 11.86 22.39
C SER A 203 1.92 10.58 21.70
N THR A 204 3.02 10.65 20.96
CA THR A 204 3.48 9.57 20.07
C THR A 204 4.98 9.34 20.16
N VAL A 205 5.39 8.07 20.01
CA VAL A 205 6.78 7.68 19.86
C VAL A 205 7.00 6.93 18.55
N THR A 206 8.07 7.25 17.84
CA THR A 206 8.50 6.53 16.63
C THR A 206 9.63 5.58 16.97
N PHE A 207 9.35 4.30 16.88
CA PHE A 207 10.30 3.21 17.10
C PHE A 207 10.92 2.74 15.78
N ARG A 208 12.20 2.40 15.79
CA ARG A 208 12.88 1.63 14.74
C ARG A 208 13.13 0.20 15.24
N LEU A 209 12.50 -0.76 14.58
CA LEU A 209 12.64 -2.19 14.88
C LEU A 209 13.99 -2.73 14.38
N PRO A 210 14.45 -3.92 14.86
CA PRO A 210 15.69 -4.55 14.42
C PRO A 210 15.76 -4.84 12.91
N ASN A 211 14.60 -5.01 12.25
CA ASN A 211 14.48 -5.22 10.81
C ASN A 211 14.53 -3.92 10.00
N GLY A 212 14.84 -2.77 10.61
CA GLY A 212 14.93 -1.45 9.99
C GLY A 212 13.58 -0.73 9.82
N ARG A 213 12.44 -1.37 10.08
CA ARG A 213 11.11 -0.74 9.98
C ARG A 213 10.90 0.27 11.09
N SER A 214 10.27 1.39 10.76
CA SER A 214 9.78 2.35 11.76
C SER A 214 8.29 2.17 11.99
N ILE A 215 7.86 2.26 13.26
CA ILE A 215 6.47 2.22 13.67
C ILE A 215 6.19 3.41 14.57
N GLN A 216 5.01 4.03 14.44
CA GLN A 216 4.49 5.00 15.39
C GLN A 216 3.61 4.30 16.42
N TYR A 217 3.74 4.69 17.67
CA TYR A 217 3.01 4.09 18.77
C TYR A 217 2.54 5.17 19.75
N PRO A 218 1.28 5.13 20.25
CA PRO A 218 0.80 6.07 21.24
C PRO A 218 1.60 5.96 22.53
N LEU A 219 2.09 7.08 23.06
CA LEU A 219 2.94 7.10 24.24
C LEU A 219 2.19 6.60 25.47
N ASP A 220 0.91 6.91 25.61
CA ASP A 220 0.01 6.52 26.69
C ASP A 220 -0.28 5.01 26.75
N GLN A 221 -0.03 4.29 25.66
CA GLN A 221 -0.18 2.83 25.60
C GLN A 221 1.10 2.07 25.98
N LEU A 222 2.18 2.76 26.29
CA LEU A 222 3.38 2.16 26.88
C LEU A 222 3.24 2.00 28.41
N SER A 223 4.03 1.10 28.99
CA SER A 223 4.13 1.03 30.45
C SER A 223 4.69 2.33 31.03
N GLU A 224 4.37 2.66 32.27
CA GLU A 224 4.84 3.87 32.96
C GLU A 224 6.37 3.98 32.93
N GLU A 225 7.10 2.86 33.09
CA GLU A 225 8.55 2.81 33.03
C GLU A 225 9.06 3.20 31.62
N SER A 226 8.43 2.67 30.55
CA SER A 226 8.78 2.99 29.18
C SER A 226 8.47 4.45 28.83
N GLN A 227 7.36 4.99 29.31
CA GLN A 227 6.99 6.39 29.14
C GLN A 227 8.00 7.31 29.83
N SER A 228 8.33 7.04 31.10
CA SER A 228 9.29 7.83 31.87
C SER A 228 10.67 7.88 31.21
N THR A 229 11.15 6.74 30.71
CA THR A 229 12.43 6.66 29.99
C THR A 229 12.45 7.52 28.73
N ILE A 230 11.36 7.55 27.99
CA ILE A 230 11.24 8.36 26.76
C ILE A 230 11.16 9.86 27.12
N GLN A 231 10.38 10.21 28.15
CA GLN A 231 10.23 11.60 28.60
C GLN A 231 11.53 12.19 29.17
N GLU A 232 12.37 11.38 29.83
CA GLU A 232 13.69 11.82 30.27
C GLU A 232 14.62 12.16 29.12
N ALA A 233 14.54 11.41 28.02
CA ALA A 233 15.36 11.63 26.82
C ALA A 233 14.93 12.85 26.00
N LEU A 234 13.75 13.41 26.26
CA LEU A 234 13.21 14.61 25.61
C LEU A 234 13.57 15.93 26.35
N LYS A 235 14.13 15.83 27.58
CA LYS A 235 14.57 16.99 28.38
C LYS A 235 15.96 17.45 27.99
#